data_47d049234f1269d288cbd1e7be5530c9
#
_entry.id   47d049234f1269d288cbd1e7be5530c9
#
_cell.length_a   1.000
_cell.length_b   1.000
_cell.length_c   1.000
_cell.angle_alpha   90.00
_cell.angle_beta   90.00
_cell.angle_gamma   90.00
#
_symmetry.space_group_name_H-M   'P 1'
#
loop_
_entity.id
_entity.type
_entity.pdbx_description
1 polymer ?
#
loop_
_entity_poly.entity_id
_entity_poly.type
_entity_poly.pdbx_seq_one_letter_code
_entity_poly.pdbx_strand_id
1 'polypeptide(L)'
;FFEKGIIGFPDCNQFTLISDLKEDGSPKGISWLQSLDEPAFALPVMDPLLVKEDYRPWIAEEMLKPLGDLNEENIYILVSVTATEDITKLSVNLKAPFIINAEERKGHQIIVEDDFPVKFMVYDILKAKKEEAGE
;
A
#
# COMPACT_ATOMS: atom_id res chain seq x y z
N PHE A 1 13.20 3.46 2.02
CA PHE A 1 14.01 3.65 0.82
C PHE A 1 13.63 2.65 -0.26
N PHE A 2 13.31 3.12 -1.42
CA PHE A 2 12.97 2.30 -2.58
C PHE A 2 14.11 2.40 -3.59
N GLU A 3 14.98 1.41 -3.63
CA GLU A 3 16.18 1.41 -4.48
C GLU A 3 15.85 1.71 -5.95
N LYS A 4 14.77 1.17 -6.46
CA LYS A 4 14.34 1.36 -7.85
C LYS A 4 13.24 2.42 -8.01
N GLY A 5 12.97 3.19 -6.95
CA GLY A 5 11.86 4.11 -6.93
C GLY A 5 10.53 3.38 -6.96
N ILE A 6 9.48 4.06 -7.45
CA ILE A 6 8.18 3.43 -7.65
C ILE A 6 7.81 3.52 -9.13
N ILE A 7 6.84 2.69 -9.55
CA ILE A 7 6.43 2.64 -10.95
C ILE A 7 5.94 4.02 -11.41
N GLY A 8 6.53 4.52 -12.47
CA GLY A 8 6.26 5.87 -13.00
C GLY A 8 7.14 6.96 -12.42
N PHE A 9 7.86 6.68 -11.29
CA PHE A 9 8.69 7.66 -10.60
C PHE A 9 9.99 7.01 -10.12
N PRO A 10 10.87 6.59 -11.05
CA PRO A 10 12.08 5.85 -10.69
C PRO A 10 13.11 6.67 -9.91
N ASP A 11 13.01 7.99 -9.95
CA ASP A 11 13.94 8.89 -9.25
C ASP A 11 13.45 9.24 -7.84
N CYS A 12 12.24 8.84 -7.46
CA CYS A 12 11.71 9.04 -6.12
C CYS A 12 12.03 7.81 -5.28
N ASN A 13 13.07 7.90 -4.44
CA ASN A 13 13.60 6.77 -3.68
C ASN A 13 13.30 6.86 -2.20
N GLN A 14 13.22 8.06 -1.64
CA GLN A 14 13.00 8.25 -0.21
C GLN A 14 11.58 8.73 0.08
N PHE A 15 10.93 8.02 0.99
CA PHE A 15 9.56 8.30 1.38
C PHE A 15 9.40 8.22 2.90
N THR A 16 8.44 8.94 3.42
CA THR A 16 7.96 8.73 4.79
C THR A 16 6.50 8.31 4.73
N LEU A 17 6.11 7.41 5.61
CA LEU A 17 4.72 6.95 5.70
C LEU A 17 4.00 7.79 6.75
N ILE A 18 2.96 8.51 6.32
CA ILE A 18 2.16 9.36 7.19
C ILE A 18 0.79 8.71 7.36
N SER A 19 0.40 8.43 8.59
CA SER A 19 -0.86 7.77 8.91
C SER A 19 -1.60 8.50 10.01
N ASP A 20 -2.92 8.63 9.85
CA ASP A 20 -3.78 8.98 10.97
C ASP A 20 -3.96 7.72 11.81
N LEU A 21 -3.88 7.85 13.12
CA LEU A 21 -4.00 6.72 14.03
C LEU A 21 -5.34 6.74 14.76
N LYS A 22 -5.86 5.53 15.02
CA LYS A 22 -6.99 5.35 15.93
C LYS A 22 -6.47 5.47 17.38
N GLU A 23 -7.37 5.49 18.36
CA GLU A 23 -7.00 5.57 19.76
C GLU A 23 -6.08 4.44 20.22
N ASP A 24 -6.19 3.26 19.60
CA ASP A 24 -5.36 2.10 19.91
C ASP A 24 -4.00 2.11 19.20
N GLY A 25 -3.69 3.16 18.41
CA GLY A 25 -2.43 3.29 17.70
C GLY A 25 -2.41 2.68 16.30
N SER A 26 -3.48 1.99 15.87
CA SER A 26 -3.54 1.41 14.54
C SER A 26 -3.92 2.45 13.48
N PRO A 27 -3.51 2.26 12.21
CA PRO A 27 -3.88 3.18 11.13
C PRO A 27 -5.39 3.19 10.86
N LYS A 28 -5.92 4.36 10.49
CA LYS A 28 -7.35 4.55 10.20
C LYS A 28 -7.78 4.08 8.80
N GLY A 29 -6.92 3.49 8.02
CA GLY A 29 -7.25 3.00 6.69
C GLY A 29 -6.32 3.56 5.65
N ILE A 30 -6.54 4.78 5.17
CA ILE A 30 -5.68 5.38 4.14
C ILE A 30 -4.51 6.10 4.78
N SER A 31 -3.30 5.79 4.31
CA SER A 31 -2.07 6.45 4.70
C SER A 31 -1.46 7.13 3.48
N TRP A 32 -0.37 7.86 3.66
CA TRP A 32 0.28 8.58 2.58
C TRP A 32 1.76 8.25 2.53
N LEU A 33 2.25 7.86 1.35
CA LEU A 33 3.68 7.78 1.10
C LEU A 33 4.11 9.15 0.58
N GLN A 34 4.71 9.94 1.46
CA GLN A 34 5.19 11.27 1.12
C GLN A 34 6.62 11.19 0.63
N SER A 35 6.87 11.66 -0.59
CA SER A 35 8.22 11.72 -1.14
C SER A 35 9.06 12.76 -0.39
N LEU A 36 10.30 12.38 -0.08
CA LEU A 36 11.29 13.29 0.48
C LEU A 36 12.17 13.88 -0.63
N ASP A 37 12.14 13.28 -1.81
CA ASP A 37 12.86 13.77 -3.00
C ASP A 37 12.06 14.83 -3.75
N GLU A 38 10.74 14.65 -3.82
CA GLU A 38 9.82 15.57 -4.49
C GLU A 38 8.69 15.94 -3.53
N PRO A 39 8.79 17.08 -2.83
CA PRO A 39 7.81 17.44 -1.80
C PRO A 39 6.36 17.55 -2.27
N ALA A 40 6.14 17.81 -3.56
CA ALA A 40 4.80 17.90 -4.12
C ALA A 40 4.14 16.53 -4.36
N PHE A 41 4.90 15.44 -4.21
CA PHE A 41 4.40 14.10 -4.49
C PHE A 41 4.09 13.34 -3.20
N ALA A 42 2.82 12.99 -3.04
CA ALA A 42 2.34 12.12 -1.96
C ALA A 42 1.36 11.13 -2.56
N LEU A 43 1.55 9.85 -2.27
CA LEU A 43 0.74 8.77 -2.82
C LEU A 43 -0.15 8.16 -1.73
N PRO A 44 -1.48 8.16 -1.91
CA PRO A 44 -2.35 7.49 -0.94
C PRO A 44 -2.22 5.98 -1.05
N VAL A 45 -2.10 5.31 0.08
CA VAL A 45 -1.94 3.85 0.17
C VAL A 45 -2.79 3.29 1.28
N MET A 46 -3.06 1.99 1.24
CA MET A 46 -3.77 1.32 2.31
C MET A 46 -3.36 -0.14 2.41
N ASP A 47 -3.69 -0.77 3.54
CA ASP A 47 -3.52 -2.21 3.73
C ASP A 47 -4.57 -2.93 2.89
N PRO A 48 -4.16 -3.75 1.91
CA PRO A 48 -5.11 -4.44 1.04
C PRO A 48 -6.00 -5.45 1.77
N LEU A 49 -5.59 -5.94 2.93
CA LEU A 49 -6.40 -6.87 3.71
C LEU A 49 -7.68 -6.24 4.27
N LEU A 50 -7.74 -4.90 4.31
CA LEU A 50 -8.95 -4.19 4.72
C LEU A 50 -10.08 -4.33 3.69
N VAL A 51 -9.75 -4.58 2.44
CA VAL A 51 -10.72 -4.67 1.34
C VAL A 51 -10.75 -6.03 0.66
N LYS A 52 -9.74 -6.87 0.89
CA LYS A 52 -9.66 -8.21 0.32
C LYS A 52 -8.92 -9.12 1.30
N GLU A 53 -9.67 -9.75 2.20
CA GLU A 53 -9.13 -10.56 3.29
C GLU A 53 -8.29 -11.74 2.81
N ASP A 54 -8.54 -12.26 1.63
CA ASP A 54 -7.82 -13.37 1.04
C ASP A 54 -6.69 -12.93 0.10
N TYR A 55 -6.30 -11.66 0.14
CA TYR A 55 -5.23 -11.15 -0.72
C TYR A 55 -3.89 -11.80 -0.35
N ARG A 56 -3.38 -12.64 -1.25
CA ARG A 56 -2.11 -13.36 -1.05
C ARG A 56 -1.36 -13.42 -2.38
N PRO A 57 -0.72 -12.33 -2.77
CA PRO A 57 0.04 -12.32 -4.02
C PRO A 57 1.24 -13.26 -3.92
N TRP A 58 1.53 -13.98 -5.00
CA TRP A 58 2.74 -14.78 -5.10
C TRP A 58 3.90 -13.88 -5.53
N ILE A 59 4.96 -13.86 -4.74
CA ILE A 59 6.12 -13.04 -5.00
C ILE A 59 7.36 -13.91 -4.96
N ALA A 60 8.15 -13.88 -6.04
CA ALA A 60 9.39 -14.64 -6.11
C ALA A 60 10.39 -14.15 -5.06
N GLU A 61 11.11 -15.07 -4.44
CA GLU A 61 12.12 -14.73 -3.43
C GLU A 61 13.16 -13.74 -3.95
N GLU A 62 13.50 -13.85 -5.22
CA GLU A 62 14.46 -12.96 -5.87
C GLU A 62 14.04 -11.50 -5.82
N MET A 63 12.73 -11.26 -5.90
CA MET A 63 12.17 -9.92 -5.85
C MET A 63 12.23 -9.33 -4.44
N LEU A 64 12.32 -10.18 -3.43
CA LEU A 64 12.35 -9.76 -2.02
C LEU A 64 13.77 -9.58 -1.47
N LYS A 65 14.78 -10.11 -2.16
CA LYS A 65 16.17 -10.02 -1.69
C LYS A 65 16.64 -8.61 -1.36
N PRO A 66 16.32 -7.58 -2.17
CA PRO A 66 16.75 -6.21 -1.85
C PRO A 66 16.19 -5.68 -0.53
N LEU A 67 15.15 -6.33 0.00
CA LEU A 67 14.50 -5.90 1.24
C LEU A 67 15.12 -6.48 2.51
N GLY A 68 16.09 -7.39 2.37
CA GLY A 68 16.73 -8.05 3.51
C GLY A 68 15.86 -9.14 4.11
N ASP A 69 16.04 -9.43 5.39
CA ASP A 69 15.31 -10.50 6.06
C ASP A 69 13.90 -10.07 6.43
N LEU A 70 12.91 -10.72 5.81
CA LEU A 70 11.49 -10.43 6.05
C LEU A 70 10.87 -11.51 6.95
N ASN A 71 10.02 -11.08 7.88
CA ASN A 71 9.24 -11.96 8.76
C ASN A 71 7.86 -11.32 9.00
N GLU A 72 6.99 -12.02 9.71
CA GLU A 72 5.63 -11.53 9.96
C GLU A 72 5.57 -10.23 10.74
N GLU A 73 6.61 -9.92 11.50
CA GLU A 73 6.64 -8.72 12.35
C GLU A 73 7.13 -7.48 11.61
N ASN A 74 8.02 -7.64 10.61
CA ASN A 74 8.62 -6.51 9.92
C ASN A 74 8.08 -6.24 8.52
N ILE A 75 7.29 -7.15 7.96
CA ILE A 75 6.76 -6.99 6.61
C ILE A 75 5.45 -6.20 6.62
N TYR A 76 5.38 -5.18 5.75
CA TYR A 76 4.14 -4.46 5.48
C TYR A 76 3.86 -4.52 3.99
N ILE A 77 2.60 -4.78 3.65
CA ILE A 77 2.14 -4.77 2.27
C ILE A 77 1.11 -3.66 2.14
N LEU A 78 1.35 -2.74 1.21
CA LEU A 78 0.44 -1.62 0.94
C LEU A 78 0.10 -1.60 -0.54
N VAL A 79 -1.06 -1.07 -0.87
CA VAL A 79 -1.47 -0.86 -2.26
C VAL A 79 -1.85 0.60 -2.45
N SER A 80 -1.62 1.12 -3.66
CA SER A 80 -1.97 2.50 -3.96
C SER A 80 -3.48 2.66 -4.10
N VAL A 81 -3.98 3.82 -3.68
CA VAL A 81 -5.40 4.18 -3.76
C VAL A 81 -5.56 5.23 -4.85
N THR A 82 -6.56 5.06 -5.70
CA THR A 82 -6.94 6.06 -6.68
C THR A 82 -8.28 6.66 -6.29
N ALA A 83 -8.28 7.95 -5.99
CA ALA A 83 -9.48 8.69 -5.65
C ALA A 83 -9.80 9.66 -6.79
N THR A 84 -11.08 9.71 -7.19
CA THR A 84 -11.56 10.66 -8.18
C THR A 84 -12.55 11.62 -7.49
N GLU A 85 -13.11 12.55 -8.25
CA GLU A 85 -14.15 13.46 -7.71
C GLU A 85 -15.37 12.66 -7.21
N ASP A 86 -15.63 11.51 -7.83
CA ASP A 86 -16.70 10.61 -7.40
C ASP A 86 -16.12 9.54 -6.46
N ILE A 87 -16.34 9.69 -5.16
CA ILE A 87 -15.81 8.78 -4.14
C ILE A 87 -16.30 7.34 -4.32
N THR A 88 -17.44 7.13 -4.97
CA THR A 88 -17.94 5.78 -5.23
C THR A 88 -17.04 5.00 -6.19
N LYS A 89 -16.15 5.70 -6.89
CA LYS A 89 -15.18 5.10 -7.81
C LYS A 89 -13.80 4.90 -7.18
N LEU A 90 -13.71 5.02 -5.87
CA LEU A 90 -12.46 4.76 -5.14
C LEU A 90 -11.98 3.34 -5.43
N SER A 91 -10.69 3.21 -5.78
CA SER A 91 -10.12 1.92 -6.14
C SER A 91 -8.70 1.77 -5.62
N VAL A 92 -8.23 0.51 -5.57
CA VAL A 92 -6.85 0.20 -5.20
C VAL A 92 -6.22 -0.67 -6.27
N ASN A 93 -4.90 -0.59 -6.38
CA ASN A 93 -4.14 -1.38 -7.34
C ASN A 93 -3.60 -2.64 -6.66
N LEU A 94 -4.29 -3.76 -6.85
CA LEU A 94 -3.88 -5.05 -6.28
C LEU A 94 -2.78 -5.74 -7.10
N LYS A 95 -2.51 -5.25 -8.30
CA LYS A 95 -1.54 -5.85 -9.22
C LYS A 95 -0.09 -5.44 -8.92
N ALA A 96 0.11 -4.29 -8.27
CA ALA A 96 1.45 -3.74 -8.02
C ALA A 96 1.62 -3.27 -6.58
N PRO A 97 1.62 -4.21 -5.60
CA PRO A 97 1.75 -3.83 -4.19
C PRO A 97 3.15 -3.31 -3.86
N PHE A 98 3.20 -2.52 -2.77
CA PHE A 98 4.45 -2.09 -2.15
C PHE A 98 4.77 -3.06 -1.02
N ILE A 99 5.94 -3.66 -1.05
CA ILE A 99 6.41 -4.55 0.02
C ILE A 99 7.48 -3.78 0.80
N ILE A 100 7.28 -3.66 2.10
CA ILE A 100 8.14 -2.84 2.95
C ILE A 100 8.70 -3.67 4.10
N ASN A 101 10.03 -3.56 4.31
CA ASN A 101 10.69 -4.06 5.50
C ASN A 101 10.82 -2.87 6.46
N ALA A 102 9.95 -2.84 7.49
CA ALA A 102 9.88 -1.74 8.43
C ALA A 102 11.13 -1.64 9.32
N GLU A 103 11.80 -2.76 9.56
CA GLU A 103 13.00 -2.82 10.39
C GLU A 103 14.18 -2.16 9.69
N GLU A 104 14.42 -2.52 8.43
CA GLU A 104 15.51 -1.96 7.64
C GLU A 104 15.11 -0.71 6.85
N ARG A 105 13.84 -0.36 6.86
CA ARG A 105 13.29 0.81 6.16
C ARG A 105 13.56 0.77 4.66
N LYS A 106 13.33 -0.39 4.07
CA LYS A 106 13.47 -0.62 2.64
C LYS A 106 12.13 -1.03 2.04
N GLY A 107 11.84 -0.57 0.84
CA GLY A 107 10.63 -0.92 0.14
C GLY A 107 10.88 -1.25 -1.32
N HIS A 108 9.94 -1.98 -1.92
CA HIS A 108 10.00 -2.35 -3.33
C HIS A 108 8.58 -2.50 -3.85
N GLN A 109 8.28 -1.86 -4.98
CA GLN A 109 7.00 -2.03 -5.65
C GLN A 109 7.14 -3.15 -6.68
N ILE A 110 6.30 -4.17 -6.57
CA ILE A 110 6.40 -5.39 -7.37
C ILE A 110 5.13 -5.58 -8.18
N ILE A 111 5.27 -5.79 -9.49
CA ILE A 111 4.13 -6.17 -10.33
C ILE A 111 4.01 -7.68 -10.21
N VAL A 112 2.94 -8.16 -9.56
CA VAL A 112 2.74 -9.60 -9.35
C VAL A 112 2.16 -10.25 -10.60
N GLU A 113 2.45 -11.55 -10.80
CA GLU A 113 1.96 -12.30 -11.95
C GLU A 113 0.51 -12.78 -11.75
N ASP A 114 0.06 -12.84 -10.50
CA ASP A 114 -1.32 -13.21 -10.17
C ASP A 114 -2.30 -12.32 -10.93
N ASP A 115 -3.47 -12.88 -11.25
CA ASP A 115 -4.51 -12.17 -11.99
C ASP A 115 -5.30 -11.23 -11.08
N PHE A 116 -4.62 -10.27 -10.45
CA PHE A 116 -5.27 -9.24 -9.64
C PHE A 116 -5.53 -7.99 -10.48
N PRO A 117 -6.64 -7.29 -10.21
CA PRO A 117 -6.97 -6.08 -10.97
C PRO A 117 -6.08 -4.89 -10.57
N VAL A 118 -5.78 -4.06 -11.56
CA VAL A 118 -5.12 -2.76 -11.34
C VAL A 118 -6.10 -1.78 -10.67
N LYS A 119 -7.39 -1.98 -10.90
CA LYS A 119 -8.44 -1.10 -10.40
C LYS A 119 -9.53 -1.92 -9.69
N PHE A 120 -9.28 -2.23 -8.43
CA PHE A 120 -10.23 -2.94 -7.58
C PHE A 120 -11.10 -1.92 -6.83
N MET A 121 -12.41 -1.93 -7.09
CA MET A 121 -13.34 -0.96 -6.51
C MET A 121 -13.60 -1.28 -5.05
N VAL A 122 -13.43 -0.31 -4.17
CA VAL A 122 -13.45 -0.54 -2.72
C VAL A 122 -14.48 0.27 -1.94
N TYR A 123 -15.16 1.22 -2.57
CA TYR A 123 -16.09 2.10 -1.86
C TYR A 123 -17.17 1.31 -1.08
N ASP A 124 -17.84 0.37 -1.75
CA ASP A 124 -18.90 -0.41 -1.12
C ASP A 124 -18.39 -1.29 0.03
N ILE A 125 -17.18 -1.81 -0.12
CA ILE A 125 -16.56 -2.66 0.92
C ILE A 125 -16.26 -1.83 2.17
N LEU A 126 -15.65 -0.66 1.98
CA LEU A 126 -15.30 0.22 3.10
C LEU A 126 -16.54 0.78 3.79
N LYS A 127 -17.57 1.11 3.00
CA LYS A 127 -18.85 1.59 3.53
C LYS A 127 -19.51 0.53 4.39
N ALA A 128 -19.55 -0.72 3.92
CA ALA A 128 -20.11 -1.83 4.67
C ALA A 128 -19.39 -2.06 6.00
N LYS A 129 -18.06 -2.01 5.99
CA LYS A 129 -17.26 -2.17 7.22
C LYS A 129 -17.50 -1.05 8.21
N LYS A 130 -17.65 0.17 7.73
CA LYS A 130 -17.92 1.33 8.57
C LYS A 130 -19.30 1.19 9.23
N GLU A 131 -20.31 0.74 8.51
CA GLU A 131 -21.65 0.48 9.04
C GLU A 131 -21.65 -0.63 10.09
N GLU A 132 -20.88 -1.71 9.87
CA GLU A 132 -20.71 -2.79 10.85
C GLU A 132 -20.06 -2.31 12.14
N ALA A 133 -19.15 -1.36 12.04
CA ALA A 133 -18.46 -0.78 13.20
C ALA A 133 -19.33 0.24 13.95
N GLY A 134 -20.51 0.57 13.42
CA GLY A 134 -21.40 1.55 14.04
C GLY A 134 -20.97 2.99 13.85
N GLU A 135 -20.13 3.24 12.87
CA GLU A 135 -19.58 4.59 12.57
C GLU A 135 -20.37 5.34 11.52
#